data_252aeabe755cae2d97d036c43d763bdf
#
_entry.id   252aeabe755cae2d97d036c43d763bdf
#
_cell.length_a   1.000
_cell.length_b   1.000
_cell.length_c   1.000
_cell.angle_alpha   90.00
_cell.angle_beta   90.00
_cell.angle_gamma   90.00
#
_symmetry.space_group_name_H-M   'P 1'
#
loop_
_entity.id
_entity.type
_entity.pdbx_description
1 polymer ?
#
loop_
_entity_poly.entity_id
_entity_poly.type
_entity_poly.pdbx_seq_one_letter_code
_entity_poly.pdbx_strand_id
1 'polypeptide(L)'
;MCKLLNISRSSLYYAKNKPAKKYNAEEEKLTQHIKEIFKNSRNNYGFRKIKVELKKKGIIASKRRIRRIMKENTYTVKQYKVHKQTCNNDKIDNKLKRNFNQEERMKVIVSDLTYVNVAGKWNYICLMLDLYNREIVGYAAGKHKDAYLVRKAITTIKYDLNKIEIFHTDRGNEFKNNIIDEVLDTFKIDRSLSAKGCPYDHAVAEATYKIIKTEFAFNRIFNDFEELEREL
;
A
#
# COMPACT_ATOMS: atom_id res chain seq x y z
N MET A 1 33.66 34.80 -18.50
CA MET A 1 32.88 33.85 -17.69
C MET A 1 31.59 33.42 -18.38
N CYS A 2 30.63 34.30 -18.78
CA CYS A 2 29.38 33.87 -19.43
C CYS A 2 29.56 33.14 -20.77
N LYS A 3 30.55 33.53 -21.58
CA LYS A 3 30.91 32.83 -22.85
C LYS A 3 31.50 31.42 -22.59
N LEU A 4 32.33 31.26 -21.55
CA LEU A 4 32.91 29.96 -21.15
C LEU A 4 31.84 28.96 -20.67
N LEU A 5 30.78 29.45 -20.01
CA LEU A 5 29.70 28.62 -19.46
C LEU A 5 28.50 28.51 -20.41
N ASN A 6 28.59 29.10 -21.60
CA ASN A 6 27.52 29.13 -22.60
C ASN A 6 26.17 29.65 -22.04
N ILE A 7 26.22 30.64 -21.12
CA ILE A 7 25.06 31.25 -20.48
C ILE A 7 24.92 32.69 -20.94
N SER A 8 23.69 33.11 -21.27
CA SER A 8 23.44 34.51 -21.63
C SER A 8 23.69 35.46 -20.45
N ARG A 9 24.22 36.67 -20.74
CA ARG A 9 24.43 37.71 -19.71
C ARG A 9 23.13 38.11 -19.01
N SER A 10 22.03 38.15 -19.77
CA SER A 10 20.69 38.44 -19.22
C SER A 10 20.22 37.38 -18.24
N SER A 11 20.45 36.09 -18.52
CA SER A 11 20.11 35.01 -17.59
C SER A 11 20.90 35.09 -16.28
N LEU A 12 22.21 35.41 -16.36
CA LEU A 12 23.05 35.60 -15.18
C LEU A 12 22.60 36.80 -14.35
N TYR A 13 22.32 37.93 -15.02
CA TYR A 13 21.84 39.15 -14.35
C TYR A 13 20.50 38.92 -13.68
N TYR A 14 19.56 38.25 -14.37
CA TYR A 14 18.25 37.90 -13.80
C TYR A 14 18.38 36.97 -12.57
N ALA A 15 19.25 35.96 -12.64
CA ALA A 15 19.49 35.06 -11.54
C ALA A 15 20.09 35.76 -10.32
N LYS A 16 21.04 36.69 -10.54
CA LYS A 16 21.71 37.46 -9.49
C LYS A 16 20.79 38.50 -8.83
N ASN A 17 19.89 39.10 -9.61
CA ASN A 17 19.01 40.17 -9.14
C ASN A 17 17.58 39.71 -8.86
N LYS A 18 17.36 38.38 -8.84
CA LYS A 18 16.03 37.82 -8.53
C LYS A 18 15.59 38.26 -7.13
N PRO A 19 14.52 39.03 -7.00
CA PRO A 19 14.05 39.48 -5.68
C PRO A 19 13.69 38.26 -4.82
N ALA A 20 14.05 38.30 -3.55
CA ALA A 20 13.61 37.29 -2.59
C ALA A 20 12.08 37.16 -2.67
N LYS A 21 11.58 35.93 -2.80
CA LYS A 21 10.13 35.69 -2.84
C LYS A 21 9.51 36.18 -1.53
N LYS A 22 8.74 37.27 -1.59
CA LYS A 22 7.87 37.65 -0.49
C LYS A 22 6.75 36.61 -0.40
N TYR A 23 6.80 35.75 0.60
CA TYR A 23 5.70 34.84 0.91
C TYR A 23 4.54 35.68 1.44
N ASN A 24 3.38 35.53 0.81
CA ASN A 24 2.15 36.12 1.30
C ASN A 24 1.67 35.32 2.53
N ALA A 25 1.05 35.96 3.52
CA ALA A 25 0.53 35.30 4.73
C ALA A 25 -0.38 34.11 4.44
N GLU A 26 -1.12 34.13 3.30
CA GLU A 26 -1.89 32.99 2.81
C GLU A 26 -1.02 31.80 2.39
N GLU A 27 0.15 32.06 1.84
CA GLU A 27 1.07 30.98 1.43
C GLU A 27 1.75 30.33 2.62
N GLU A 28 2.03 31.10 3.66
CA GLU A 28 2.55 30.58 4.92
C GLU A 28 1.52 29.69 5.64
N LYS A 29 0.25 30.12 5.70
CA LYS A 29 -0.85 29.30 6.24
C LYS A 29 -1.02 28.00 5.45
N LEU A 30 -1.01 28.09 4.12
CA LEU A 30 -1.10 26.90 3.27
C LEU A 30 0.09 25.95 3.48
N THR A 31 1.29 26.49 3.62
CA THR A 31 2.52 25.73 3.89
C THR A 31 2.43 25.01 5.22
N GLN A 32 1.89 25.68 6.26
CA GLN A 32 1.69 25.08 7.58
C GLN A 32 0.69 23.89 7.50
N HIS A 33 -0.44 24.06 6.82
CA HIS A 33 -1.40 22.98 6.63
C HIS A 33 -0.81 21.79 5.86
N ILE A 34 -0.03 22.07 4.81
CA ILE A 34 0.66 21.00 4.06
C ILE A 34 1.64 20.25 4.97
N LYS A 35 2.40 20.98 5.80
CA LYS A 35 3.34 20.38 6.76
C LYS A 35 2.65 19.47 7.78
N GLU A 36 1.52 19.93 8.33
CA GLU A 36 0.72 19.14 9.27
C GLU A 36 0.19 17.87 8.63
N ILE A 37 -0.45 17.97 7.45
CA ILE A 37 -0.98 16.81 6.72
C ILE A 37 0.15 15.83 6.38
N PHE A 38 1.31 16.34 5.94
CA PHE A 38 2.45 15.51 5.60
C PHE A 38 3.00 14.76 6.83
N LYS A 39 3.16 15.43 7.97
CA LYS A 39 3.57 14.82 9.24
C LYS A 39 2.55 13.78 9.73
N ASN A 40 1.26 14.12 9.73
CA ASN A 40 0.19 13.22 10.17
C ASN A 40 0.10 11.96 9.31
N SER A 41 0.47 12.05 8.03
CA SER A 41 0.58 10.90 7.13
C SER A 41 1.90 10.11 7.30
N ARG A 42 2.69 10.37 8.33
CA ARG A 42 4.02 9.79 8.54
C ARG A 42 4.95 9.98 7.33
N ASN A 43 4.87 11.16 6.71
CA ASN A 43 5.63 11.55 5.52
C ASN A 43 5.35 10.69 4.26
N ASN A 44 4.17 10.07 4.19
CA ASN A 44 3.80 9.18 3.07
C ASN A 44 2.92 9.84 2.00
N TYR A 45 2.29 10.99 2.32
CA TYR A 45 1.36 11.62 1.37
C TYR A 45 2.10 12.49 0.35
N GLY A 46 1.98 12.12 -0.92
CA GLY A 46 2.37 12.97 -2.05
C GLY A 46 1.33 14.08 -2.32
N PHE A 47 1.68 15.03 -3.18
CA PHE A 47 0.86 16.21 -3.49
C PHE A 47 -0.60 15.89 -3.89
N ARG A 48 -0.87 14.71 -4.47
CA ARG A 48 -2.24 14.30 -4.86
C ARG A 48 -3.10 14.01 -3.63
N LYS A 49 -2.59 13.24 -2.67
CA LYS A 49 -3.29 12.93 -1.41
C LYS A 49 -3.42 14.17 -0.53
N ILE A 50 -2.36 14.98 -0.42
CA ILE A 50 -2.39 16.26 0.30
C ILE A 50 -3.48 17.18 -0.25
N LYS A 51 -3.67 17.25 -1.58
CA LYS A 51 -4.77 18.03 -2.18
C LYS A 51 -6.15 17.57 -1.72
N VAL A 52 -6.36 16.27 -1.59
CA VAL A 52 -7.64 15.71 -1.11
C VAL A 52 -7.87 16.10 0.36
N GLU A 53 -6.86 15.96 1.21
CA GLU A 53 -6.96 16.32 2.63
C GLU A 53 -7.17 17.83 2.83
N LEU A 54 -6.51 18.69 2.05
CA LEU A 54 -6.76 20.12 2.05
C LEU A 54 -8.22 20.43 1.67
N LYS A 55 -8.75 19.75 0.63
CA LYS A 55 -10.15 19.92 0.22
C LYS A 55 -11.14 19.53 1.33
N LYS A 56 -10.88 18.47 2.09
CA LYS A 56 -11.68 18.09 3.27
C LYS A 56 -11.69 19.18 4.34
N LYS A 57 -10.60 19.94 4.48
CA LYS A 57 -10.50 21.10 5.38
C LYS A 57 -11.03 22.41 4.77
N GLY A 58 -11.68 22.36 3.60
CA GLY A 58 -12.21 23.54 2.91
C GLY A 58 -11.14 24.40 2.20
N ILE A 59 -9.89 23.93 2.13
CA ILE A 59 -8.78 24.68 1.53
C ILE A 59 -8.60 24.26 0.08
N ILE A 60 -8.78 25.21 -0.86
CA ILE A 60 -8.63 24.96 -2.30
C ILE A 60 -7.23 25.40 -2.74
N ALA A 61 -6.42 24.44 -3.19
CA ALA A 61 -5.10 24.71 -3.73
C ALA A 61 -4.83 23.89 -5.01
N SER A 62 -4.13 24.51 -5.98
CA SER A 62 -3.77 23.83 -7.23
C SER A 62 -2.67 22.78 -6.98
N LYS A 63 -2.67 21.68 -7.76
CA LYS A 63 -1.62 20.64 -7.70
C LYS A 63 -0.21 21.23 -7.89
N ARG A 64 -0.07 22.24 -8.77
CA ARG A 64 1.19 22.92 -9.06
C ARG A 64 1.70 23.68 -7.81
N ARG A 65 0.80 24.40 -7.11
CA ARG A 65 1.13 25.15 -5.89
C ARG A 65 1.58 24.22 -4.75
N ILE A 66 0.81 23.15 -4.49
CA ILE A 66 1.15 22.15 -3.48
C ILE A 66 2.52 21.51 -3.78
N ARG A 67 2.73 21.06 -5.04
CA ARG A 67 3.98 20.41 -5.45
C ARG A 67 5.19 21.34 -5.30
N ARG A 68 5.03 22.64 -5.60
CA ARG A 68 6.07 23.64 -5.41
C ARG A 68 6.43 23.77 -3.93
N ILE A 69 5.43 23.96 -3.05
CA ILE A 69 5.63 24.09 -1.60
C ILE A 69 6.32 22.86 -1.03
N MET A 70 5.87 21.66 -1.41
CA MET A 70 6.51 20.42 -0.97
C MET A 70 7.98 20.33 -1.41
N LYS A 71 8.29 20.75 -2.65
CA LYS A 71 9.67 20.77 -3.16
C LYS A 71 10.54 21.79 -2.43
N GLU A 72 10.04 22.99 -2.20
CA GLU A 72 10.76 24.07 -1.51
C GLU A 72 11.06 23.71 -0.04
N ASN A 73 10.19 22.93 0.60
CA ASN A 73 10.36 22.46 1.98
C ASN A 73 10.94 21.03 2.10
N THR A 74 11.45 20.46 1.02
CA THR A 74 12.05 19.10 0.97
C THR A 74 11.12 17.99 1.48
N TYR A 75 9.79 18.15 1.34
CA TYR A 75 8.83 17.11 1.69
C TYR A 75 8.80 16.04 0.60
N THR A 76 9.67 15.03 0.74
CA THR A 76 9.81 13.93 -0.20
C THR A 76 9.22 12.64 0.37
N VAL A 77 8.42 11.95 -0.45
CA VAL A 77 7.91 10.62 -0.11
C VAL A 77 8.96 9.59 -0.46
N LYS A 78 9.36 8.76 0.50
CA LYS A 78 10.28 7.65 0.25
C LYS A 78 9.57 6.57 -0.58
N GLN A 79 10.22 6.11 -1.65
CA GLN A 79 9.68 5.01 -2.46
C GLN A 79 10.07 3.67 -1.85
N TYR A 80 9.09 2.78 -1.69
CA TYR A 80 9.32 1.41 -1.30
C TYR A 80 9.81 0.60 -2.51
N LYS A 81 10.95 -0.10 -2.36
CA LYS A 81 11.50 -1.01 -3.40
C LYS A 81 11.02 -2.44 -3.14
N VAL A 82 10.38 -3.04 -4.12
CA VAL A 82 9.89 -4.44 -4.07
C VAL A 82 11.04 -5.38 -4.45
N HIS A 83 11.31 -6.42 -3.64
CA HIS A 83 12.21 -7.52 -3.99
C HIS A 83 11.45 -8.62 -4.71
N LYS A 84 11.98 -9.11 -5.84
CA LYS A 84 11.39 -10.22 -6.62
C LYS A 84 11.84 -11.56 -6.05
N GLN A 85 10.90 -12.49 -5.86
CA GLN A 85 11.17 -13.89 -5.47
C GLN A 85 10.87 -14.84 -6.62
N THR A 86 11.57 -15.99 -6.67
CA THR A 86 11.42 -17.08 -7.65
C THR A 86 10.48 -18.19 -7.12
N CYS A 87 9.64 -18.77 -7.96
CA CYS A 87 8.50 -19.61 -7.56
C CYS A 87 8.60 -21.08 -8.05
N ASN A 88 7.89 -22.01 -7.37
CA ASN A 88 7.83 -23.45 -7.65
C ASN A 88 6.67 -23.89 -8.59
N ASN A 89 6.78 -25.08 -9.22
CA ASN A 89 5.83 -25.61 -10.21
C ASN A 89 4.73 -26.44 -9.53
N ASP A 90 3.46 -26.05 -9.71
CA ASP A 90 2.28 -26.79 -9.27
C ASP A 90 1.16 -26.80 -10.31
N LYS A 91 0.29 -27.84 -10.24
CA LYS A 91 -0.78 -28.12 -11.21
C LYS A 91 -2.11 -27.36 -10.96
N ILE A 92 -2.21 -26.52 -9.93
CA ILE A 92 -3.45 -25.78 -9.64
C ILE A 92 -3.54 -24.56 -10.56
N ASP A 93 -4.68 -24.45 -11.25
CA ASP A 93 -4.90 -23.43 -12.28
C ASP A 93 -5.29 -22.07 -11.70
N ASN A 94 -4.99 -21.00 -12.45
CA ASN A 94 -5.50 -19.66 -12.19
C ASN A 94 -6.97 -19.55 -12.66
N LYS A 95 -7.92 -19.86 -11.77
CA LYS A 95 -9.36 -19.76 -12.06
C LYS A 95 -9.82 -18.31 -12.24
N LEU A 96 -9.16 -17.36 -11.57
CA LEU A 96 -9.48 -15.94 -11.64
C LEU A 96 -9.22 -15.31 -13.02
N LYS A 97 -8.19 -15.82 -13.77
CA LYS A 97 -7.83 -15.37 -15.13
C LYS A 97 -7.78 -13.86 -15.31
N ARG A 98 -7.33 -13.13 -14.27
CA ARG A 98 -7.26 -11.65 -14.21
C ARG A 98 -8.61 -10.93 -14.28
N ASN A 99 -9.72 -11.63 -14.05
CA ASN A 99 -11.01 -10.98 -13.90
C ASN A 99 -11.12 -10.31 -12.53
N PHE A 100 -10.51 -9.14 -12.38
CA PHE A 100 -10.46 -8.39 -11.12
C PHE A 100 -11.71 -7.55 -10.86
N ASN A 101 -12.59 -7.40 -11.84
CA ASN A 101 -13.85 -6.70 -11.67
C ASN A 101 -14.94 -7.74 -11.39
N GLN A 102 -15.37 -7.79 -10.15
CA GLN A 102 -16.43 -8.68 -9.70
C GLN A 102 -17.75 -7.90 -9.62
N GLU A 103 -18.86 -8.56 -9.88
CA GLU A 103 -20.19 -7.93 -9.86
C GLU A 103 -20.85 -8.00 -8.48
N GLU A 104 -20.43 -8.99 -7.66
CA GLU A 104 -21.01 -9.22 -6.35
C GLU A 104 -19.94 -9.25 -5.24
N ARG A 105 -20.36 -8.78 -4.07
CA ARG A 105 -19.52 -8.77 -2.86
C ARG A 105 -19.29 -10.18 -2.34
N MET A 106 -18.10 -10.44 -1.82
CA MET A 106 -17.68 -11.68 -1.18
C MET A 106 -17.59 -12.90 -2.12
N LYS A 107 -17.72 -12.75 -3.43
CA LYS A 107 -17.56 -13.86 -4.39
C LYS A 107 -16.11 -14.29 -4.54
N VAL A 108 -15.19 -13.34 -4.59
CA VAL A 108 -13.77 -13.61 -4.80
C VAL A 108 -12.95 -12.90 -3.75
N ILE A 109 -12.27 -13.68 -2.93
CA ILE A 109 -11.33 -13.19 -1.92
C ILE A 109 -9.90 -13.44 -2.41
N VAL A 110 -9.08 -12.39 -2.37
CA VAL A 110 -7.65 -12.47 -2.65
C VAL A 110 -6.87 -12.31 -1.36
N SER A 111 -5.87 -13.15 -1.16
CA SER A 111 -5.01 -13.08 0.01
C SER A 111 -3.54 -13.11 -0.38
N ASP A 112 -2.73 -12.44 0.42
CA ASP A 112 -1.28 -12.44 0.35
C ASP A 112 -0.72 -12.18 1.75
N LEU A 113 0.58 -12.32 1.94
CA LEU A 113 1.28 -11.98 3.17
C LEU A 113 2.30 -10.87 2.97
N THR A 114 2.43 -10.04 3.99
CA THR A 114 3.52 -9.07 4.04
C THR A 114 4.30 -9.21 5.35
N TYR A 115 5.54 -8.72 5.36
CA TYR A 115 6.37 -8.72 6.56
C TYR A 115 6.53 -7.31 7.12
N VAL A 116 6.60 -7.23 8.45
CA VAL A 116 6.80 -6.00 9.22
C VAL A 116 7.89 -6.24 10.25
N ASN A 117 8.79 -5.28 10.41
CA ASN A 117 9.82 -5.36 11.46
C ASN A 117 9.26 -4.82 12.78
N VAL A 118 9.34 -5.62 13.84
CA VAL A 118 8.94 -5.28 15.20
C VAL A 118 10.13 -5.54 16.12
N ALA A 119 10.65 -4.52 16.74
CA ALA A 119 11.80 -4.61 17.65
C ALA A 119 12.97 -5.43 17.06
N GLY A 120 13.29 -5.24 15.78
CA GLY A 120 14.38 -5.95 15.09
C GLY A 120 14.03 -7.37 14.59
N LYS A 121 12.83 -7.89 14.85
CA LYS A 121 12.35 -9.21 14.41
C LYS A 121 11.30 -9.08 13.31
N TRP A 122 11.34 -9.97 12.30
CA TRP A 122 10.34 -10.03 11.26
C TRP A 122 9.07 -10.70 11.76
N ASN A 123 7.96 -10.02 11.56
CA ASN A 123 6.61 -10.50 11.80
C ASN A 123 5.81 -10.38 10.48
N TYR A 124 4.67 -11.04 10.41
CA TYR A 124 3.90 -11.17 9.18
C TYR A 124 2.48 -10.67 9.39
N ILE A 125 1.91 -10.08 8.34
CA ILE A 125 0.51 -9.68 8.26
C ILE A 125 -0.10 -10.41 7.08
N CYS A 126 -1.21 -11.11 7.32
CA CYS A 126 -2.07 -11.70 6.30
C CYS A 126 -3.32 -10.84 6.16
N LEU A 127 -3.70 -10.51 4.93
CA LEU A 127 -4.92 -9.77 4.62
C LEU A 127 -5.80 -10.56 3.68
N MET A 128 -7.11 -10.46 3.88
CA MET A 128 -8.15 -10.98 3.00
C MET A 128 -8.85 -9.80 2.32
N LEU A 129 -8.77 -9.71 1.01
CA LEU A 129 -9.28 -8.61 0.22
C LEU A 129 -10.45 -9.06 -0.64
N ASP A 130 -11.61 -8.43 -0.50
CA ASP A 130 -12.74 -8.61 -1.40
C ASP A 130 -12.46 -7.91 -2.74
N LEU A 131 -12.50 -8.67 -3.85
CA LEU A 131 -12.23 -8.10 -5.17
C LEU A 131 -13.35 -7.19 -5.68
N TYR A 132 -14.56 -7.26 -5.15
CA TYR A 132 -15.67 -6.41 -5.58
C TYR A 132 -15.39 -4.93 -5.28
N ASN A 133 -15.13 -4.60 -4.02
CA ASN A 133 -14.98 -3.22 -3.56
C ASN A 133 -13.58 -2.87 -3.02
N ARG A 134 -12.64 -3.82 -3.07
CA ARG A 134 -11.26 -3.67 -2.55
C ARG A 134 -11.19 -3.48 -1.03
N GLU A 135 -12.20 -3.95 -0.33
CA GLU A 135 -12.27 -3.91 1.12
C GLU A 135 -11.41 -5.02 1.74
N ILE A 136 -10.70 -4.69 2.81
CA ILE A 136 -10.04 -5.69 3.65
C ILE A 136 -11.12 -6.27 4.56
N VAL A 137 -11.53 -7.50 4.29
CA VAL A 137 -12.61 -8.19 5.00
C VAL A 137 -12.12 -9.08 6.13
N GLY A 138 -10.84 -9.40 6.14
CA GLY A 138 -10.20 -10.17 7.19
C GLY A 138 -8.70 -9.88 7.27
N TYR A 139 -8.11 -9.98 8.46
CA TYR A 139 -6.70 -9.73 8.68
C TYR A 139 -6.19 -10.43 9.92
N ALA A 140 -4.89 -10.72 9.96
CA ALA A 140 -4.21 -11.19 11.16
C ALA A 140 -2.73 -10.83 11.12
N ALA A 141 -2.15 -10.61 12.31
CA ALA A 141 -0.71 -10.57 12.52
C ALA A 141 -0.21 -11.87 13.13
N GLY A 142 1.05 -12.23 12.84
CA GLY A 142 1.70 -13.43 13.38
C GLY A 142 3.22 -13.34 13.36
N LYS A 143 3.86 -14.09 14.25
CA LYS A 143 5.32 -14.18 14.35
C LYS A 143 5.91 -15.12 13.29
N HIS A 144 5.09 -15.99 12.70
CA HIS A 144 5.48 -16.98 11.70
C HIS A 144 4.67 -16.84 10.42
N LYS A 145 5.30 -17.16 9.29
CA LYS A 145 4.68 -17.24 7.96
C LYS A 145 4.19 -18.68 7.76
N ASP A 146 2.98 -18.96 8.23
CA ASP A 146 2.44 -20.31 8.25
C ASP A 146 0.91 -20.35 7.96
N ALA A 147 0.37 -21.56 7.85
CA ALA A 147 -1.06 -21.78 7.62
C ALA A 147 -1.95 -21.30 8.79
N TYR A 148 -1.43 -21.32 10.01
CA TYR A 148 -2.18 -20.84 11.16
C TYR A 148 -2.46 -19.35 11.07
N LEU A 149 -1.51 -18.56 10.56
CA LEU A 149 -1.70 -17.14 10.32
C LEU A 149 -2.80 -16.90 9.27
N VAL A 150 -2.78 -17.66 8.17
CA VAL A 150 -3.82 -17.56 7.12
C VAL A 150 -5.19 -17.95 7.68
N ARG A 151 -5.27 -19.07 8.43
CA ARG A 151 -6.50 -19.51 9.08
C ARG A 151 -7.01 -18.45 10.07
N LYS A 152 -6.13 -17.87 10.90
CA LYS A 152 -6.48 -16.77 11.80
C LYS A 152 -7.08 -15.58 11.05
N ALA A 153 -6.51 -15.19 9.91
CA ALA A 153 -7.06 -14.11 9.09
C ALA A 153 -8.43 -14.47 8.51
N ILE A 154 -8.67 -15.71 8.07
CA ILE A 154 -9.99 -16.17 7.61
C ILE A 154 -11.03 -16.06 8.74
N THR A 155 -10.69 -16.43 9.96
CA THR A 155 -11.63 -16.39 11.11
C THR A 155 -12.02 -14.97 11.52
N THR A 156 -11.29 -13.94 11.08
CA THR A 156 -11.67 -12.53 11.33
C THR A 156 -12.68 -11.98 10.34
N ILE A 157 -12.98 -12.72 9.27
CA ILE A 157 -14.00 -12.32 8.29
C ILE A 157 -15.39 -12.34 8.96
N LYS A 158 -16.04 -11.17 9.00
CA LYS A 158 -17.37 -10.99 9.62
C LYS A 158 -18.54 -11.31 8.69
N TYR A 159 -18.26 -11.72 7.47
CA TYR A 159 -19.24 -12.06 6.45
C TYR A 159 -19.42 -13.56 6.35
N ASP A 160 -20.54 -13.98 5.74
CA ASP A 160 -20.83 -15.39 5.48
C ASP A 160 -19.81 -15.98 4.49
N LEU A 161 -19.00 -16.92 4.95
CA LEU A 161 -17.98 -17.58 4.16
C LEU A 161 -18.56 -18.46 3.03
N ASN A 162 -19.82 -18.92 3.15
CA ASN A 162 -20.48 -19.70 2.11
C ASN A 162 -20.75 -18.88 0.83
N LYS A 163 -20.64 -17.57 0.87
CA LYS A 163 -20.75 -16.69 -0.31
C LYS A 163 -19.48 -16.65 -1.14
N ILE A 164 -18.35 -17.09 -0.59
CA ILE A 164 -17.06 -17.06 -1.26
C ILE A 164 -17.03 -18.23 -2.25
N GLU A 165 -16.86 -17.92 -3.52
CA GLU A 165 -16.70 -18.91 -4.58
C GLU A 165 -15.23 -19.21 -4.85
N ILE A 166 -14.37 -18.18 -4.84
CA ILE A 166 -12.95 -18.32 -5.19
C ILE A 166 -12.08 -17.70 -4.11
N PHE A 167 -11.11 -18.46 -3.63
CA PHE A 167 -10.00 -17.98 -2.81
C PHE A 167 -8.71 -17.97 -3.65
N HIS A 168 -8.26 -16.78 -4.03
CA HIS A 168 -7.11 -16.59 -4.90
C HIS A 168 -5.88 -16.12 -4.13
N THR A 169 -4.77 -16.84 -4.29
CA THR A 169 -3.51 -16.55 -3.59
C THR A 169 -2.30 -16.70 -4.51
N ASP A 170 -1.13 -16.36 -4.00
CA ASP A 170 0.12 -16.81 -4.58
C ASP A 170 0.35 -18.31 -4.32
N ARG A 171 1.52 -18.82 -4.72
CA ARG A 171 1.91 -20.23 -4.53
C ARG A 171 2.68 -20.49 -3.24
N GLY A 172 2.54 -19.64 -2.24
CA GLY A 172 3.19 -19.81 -0.95
C GLY A 172 2.72 -21.08 -0.21
N ASN A 173 3.64 -21.76 0.48
CA ASN A 173 3.32 -22.97 1.25
C ASN A 173 2.34 -22.69 2.39
N GLU A 174 2.28 -21.47 2.88
CA GLU A 174 1.32 -20.99 3.89
C GLU A 174 -0.12 -21.05 3.42
N PHE A 175 -0.35 -20.97 2.09
CA PHE A 175 -1.68 -21.11 1.49
C PHE A 175 -1.94 -22.54 1.01
N LYS A 176 -0.91 -23.33 0.74
CA LYS A 176 -0.98 -24.68 0.18
C LYS A 176 -0.66 -25.72 1.23
N ASN A 177 -1.63 -26.08 2.02
CA ASN A 177 -1.50 -27.08 3.08
C ASN A 177 -2.87 -27.59 3.49
N ASN A 178 -2.89 -28.74 4.17
CA ASN A 178 -4.12 -29.43 4.60
C ASN A 178 -5.04 -28.54 5.46
N ILE A 179 -4.48 -27.67 6.31
CA ILE A 179 -5.28 -26.79 7.19
C ILE A 179 -6.15 -25.84 6.38
N ILE A 180 -5.60 -25.28 5.31
CA ILE A 180 -6.36 -24.37 4.43
C ILE A 180 -7.25 -25.18 3.48
N ASP A 181 -6.81 -26.38 3.03
CA ASP A 181 -7.65 -27.27 2.23
C ASP A 181 -8.93 -27.63 2.99
N GLU A 182 -8.85 -28.03 4.26
CA GLU A 182 -10.00 -28.34 5.12
C GLU A 182 -10.97 -27.15 5.25
N VAL A 183 -10.47 -25.93 5.39
CA VAL A 183 -11.31 -24.71 5.45
C VAL A 183 -12.02 -24.50 4.11
N LEU A 184 -11.30 -24.57 3.00
CA LEU A 184 -11.88 -24.34 1.67
C LEU A 184 -12.92 -25.41 1.32
N ASP A 185 -12.64 -26.68 1.65
CA ASP A 185 -13.56 -27.80 1.42
C ASP A 185 -14.83 -27.67 2.27
N THR A 186 -14.69 -27.26 3.54
CA THR A 186 -15.83 -27.05 4.46
C THR A 186 -16.84 -26.05 3.89
N PHE A 187 -16.35 -24.95 3.33
CA PHE A 187 -17.20 -23.88 2.77
C PHE A 187 -17.39 -24.00 1.25
N LYS A 188 -16.89 -25.08 0.63
CA LYS A 188 -16.95 -25.33 -0.83
C LYS A 188 -16.34 -24.19 -1.65
N ILE A 189 -15.26 -23.62 -1.18
CA ILE A 189 -14.55 -22.53 -1.83
C ILE A 189 -13.50 -23.06 -2.79
N ASP A 190 -13.55 -22.62 -4.02
CA ASP A 190 -12.59 -23.00 -5.06
C ASP A 190 -11.23 -22.31 -4.82
N ARG A 191 -10.17 -23.11 -4.76
CA ARG A 191 -8.81 -22.59 -4.75
C ARG A 191 -8.39 -22.13 -6.14
N SER A 192 -7.79 -20.95 -6.20
CA SER A 192 -7.17 -20.40 -7.40
C SER A 192 -5.76 -19.90 -7.06
N LEU A 193 -4.77 -20.26 -7.86
CA LEU A 193 -3.39 -19.82 -7.68
C LEU A 193 -2.93 -18.98 -8.86
N SER A 194 -2.20 -17.90 -8.58
CA SER A 194 -1.55 -17.11 -9.63
C SER A 194 -0.62 -17.94 -10.48
N ALA A 195 -0.54 -17.66 -11.80
CA ALA A 195 0.39 -18.34 -12.68
C ALA A 195 1.85 -18.01 -12.30
N LYS A 196 2.72 -19.01 -12.47
CA LYS A 196 4.14 -18.87 -12.17
C LYS A 196 4.77 -17.74 -12.98
N GLY A 197 5.45 -16.81 -12.30
CA GLY A 197 6.14 -15.71 -12.97
C GLY A 197 5.22 -14.62 -13.55
N CYS A 198 3.92 -14.65 -13.25
CA CYS A 198 2.94 -13.67 -13.70
C CYS A 198 2.53 -12.73 -12.55
N PRO A 199 3.29 -11.67 -12.25
CA PRO A 199 2.94 -10.72 -11.18
C PRO A 199 1.61 -10.02 -11.44
N TYR A 200 1.19 -9.90 -12.70
CA TYR A 200 -0.09 -9.28 -13.06
C TYR A 200 -1.31 -10.07 -12.55
N ASP A 201 -1.18 -11.35 -12.24
CA ASP A 201 -2.28 -12.17 -11.72
C ASP A 201 -2.62 -11.79 -10.26
N HIS A 202 -1.70 -11.13 -9.54
CA HIS A 202 -1.86 -10.62 -8.17
C HIS A 202 -1.86 -9.08 -8.09
N ALA A 203 -1.99 -8.38 -9.20
CA ALA A 203 -1.81 -6.92 -9.27
C ALA A 203 -2.66 -6.14 -8.26
N VAL A 204 -3.89 -6.59 -7.97
CA VAL A 204 -4.79 -5.94 -7.01
C VAL A 204 -4.31 -6.13 -5.58
N ALA A 205 -3.95 -7.36 -5.20
CA ALA A 205 -3.37 -7.63 -3.90
C ALA A 205 -2.05 -6.85 -3.72
N GLU A 206 -1.13 -6.91 -4.69
CA GLU A 206 0.13 -6.16 -4.65
C GLU A 206 -0.09 -4.65 -4.47
N ALA A 207 -1.08 -4.06 -5.15
CA ALA A 207 -1.39 -2.64 -5.00
C ALA A 207 -1.89 -2.31 -3.59
N THR A 208 -2.77 -3.13 -3.01
CA THR A 208 -3.27 -2.97 -1.64
C THR A 208 -2.17 -3.16 -0.62
N TYR A 209 -1.37 -4.21 -0.76
CA TYR A 209 -0.22 -4.44 0.13
C TYR A 209 0.82 -3.34 0.05
N LYS A 210 1.03 -2.74 -1.12
CA LYS A 210 1.90 -1.57 -1.25
C LYS A 210 1.39 -0.39 -0.43
N ILE A 211 0.08 -0.18 -0.38
CA ILE A 211 -0.54 0.87 0.46
C ILE A 211 -0.31 0.55 1.94
N ILE A 212 -0.61 -0.66 2.38
CA ILE A 212 -0.40 -1.09 3.77
C ILE A 212 1.07 -0.95 4.17
N LYS A 213 2.00 -1.41 3.33
CA LYS A 213 3.44 -1.25 3.59
C LYS A 213 3.85 0.20 3.73
N THR A 214 3.35 1.09 2.87
CA THR A 214 3.76 2.51 2.87
C THR A 214 3.05 3.34 3.93
N GLU A 215 1.79 3.06 4.23
CA GLU A 215 0.99 3.91 5.12
C GLU A 215 0.94 3.38 6.56
N PHE A 216 0.97 2.07 6.73
CA PHE A 216 0.92 1.43 8.04
C PHE A 216 2.30 1.03 8.56
N ALA A 217 3.12 0.30 7.76
CA ALA A 217 4.33 -0.35 8.25
C ALA A 217 5.62 0.48 8.09
N PHE A 218 5.82 1.17 6.95
CA PHE A 218 7.14 1.64 6.51
C PHE A 218 7.80 2.71 7.40
N ASN A 219 7.04 3.66 7.95
CA ASN A 219 7.57 4.74 8.80
C ASN A 219 7.12 4.58 10.26
N ARG A 220 6.86 3.35 10.68
CA ARG A 220 6.44 3.04 12.04
C ARG A 220 7.42 2.10 12.70
N ILE A 221 7.70 2.37 13.96
CA ILE A 221 8.45 1.50 14.85
C ILE A 221 7.41 0.89 15.79
N PHE A 222 7.31 -0.44 15.79
CA PHE A 222 6.52 -1.19 16.74
C PHE A 222 7.44 -1.68 17.83
N ASN A 223 7.09 -1.40 19.09
CA ASN A 223 7.91 -1.78 20.26
C ASN A 223 7.80 -3.28 20.55
N ASP A 224 6.61 -3.85 20.35
CA ASP A 224 6.31 -5.25 20.57
C ASP A 224 5.27 -5.76 19.56
N PHE A 225 5.02 -7.07 19.63
CA PHE A 225 4.05 -7.73 18.73
C PHE A 225 2.60 -7.37 19.09
N GLU A 226 2.32 -7.16 20.35
CA GLU A 226 1.01 -6.79 20.88
C GLU A 226 0.60 -5.39 20.35
N GLU A 227 1.55 -4.47 20.24
CA GLU A 227 1.32 -3.17 19.59
C GLU A 227 0.97 -3.34 18.12
N LEU A 228 1.72 -4.18 17.39
CA LEU A 228 1.41 -4.46 15.98
C LEU A 228 0.00 -5.02 15.81
N GLU A 229 -0.40 -5.97 16.68
CA GLU A 229 -1.70 -6.64 16.59
C GLU A 229 -2.86 -5.69 16.95
N ARG A 230 -2.68 -4.84 17.95
CA ARG A 230 -3.69 -3.86 18.38
C ARG A 230 -3.91 -2.75 17.34
N GLU A 231 -2.87 -2.37 16.61
CA GLU A 231 -2.90 -1.25 15.69
C GLU A 231 -3.27 -1.68 14.26
N LEU A 232 -3.30 -2.99 13.99
CA LEU A 232 -3.73 -3.56 12.73
C LEU A 232 -5.26 -3.60 12.65
#